data_57d58108ddc9ae74ea6dd6423a6eb6cf
#
_entry.id   57d58108ddc9ae74ea6dd6423a6eb6cf
#
_cell.length_a   1.000
_cell.length_b   1.000
_cell.length_c   1.000
_cell.angle_alpha   90.00
_cell.angle_beta   90.00
_cell.angle_gamma   90.00
#
_symmetry.space_group_name_H-M   'P 1'
#
loop_
_entity.id
_entity.type
_entity.pdbx_description
1 polymer ?
#
loop_
_entity_poly.entity_id
_entity_poly.type
_entity_poly.pdbx_seq_one_letter_code
_entity_poly.pdbx_strand_id
1 'polypeptide(L)'
;MAWKTKWVLVSLWLLWGLCGPARADEFSQVSRYAVRMFSYGLLTIDSRMGDIHIEGWDEPRLEIEAEKVVRAKSEEAAKPLYKNLTVILEGKDKRVVLRTLYPPRRMWRPFRGEARLAVNYRIKMPFDANLALRCVDGDVWIRGLEGKQRILVNYGDVEIDIPSVDRLRSLYAHAWLGYVQSDLHGEDRGGFGPRISFWNPTGEQDIYVKVRMGGVFVYRDE
;
A
#
# COMPACT_ATOMS: atom_id res chain seq x y z
N MET A 1 -34.19 61.60 25.90
CA MET A 1 -34.79 60.27 26.19
C MET A 1 -34.46 59.32 25.05
N ALA A 2 -33.29 58.67 25.12
CA ALA A 2 -32.90 57.62 24.14
C ALA A 2 -31.65 56.90 24.67
N TRP A 3 -31.84 55.97 25.57
CA TRP A 3 -30.77 55.07 25.99
C TRP A 3 -31.40 53.77 26.51
N LYS A 4 -31.53 52.75 25.67
CA LYS A 4 -31.82 51.38 26.08
C LYS A 4 -32.01 50.42 24.89
N THR A 5 -31.06 50.33 23.96
CA THR A 5 -31.12 49.26 22.93
C THR A 5 -29.72 48.92 22.39
N LYS A 6 -28.73 48.67 23.27
CA LYS A 6 -27.37 48.24 22.83
C LYS A 6 -26.84 46.99 23.53
N TRP A 7 -27.60 46.26 24.29
CA TRP A 7 -27.09 45.12 25.09
C TRP A 7 -27.61 43.74 24.66
N VAL A 8 -28.39 43.62 23.59
CA VAL A 8 -28.98 42.32 23.17
C VAL A 8 -28.21 41.62 22.06
N LEU A 9 -27.24 42.28 21.39
CA LEU A 9 -26.52 41.71 20.27
C LEU A 9 -25.14 41.08 20.61
N VAL A 10 -24.69 41.14 21.84
CA VAL A 10 -23.39 40.58 22.24
C VAL A 10 -23.47 39.15 22.77
N SER A 11 -24.66 38.68 23.16
CA SER A 11 -24.85 37.35 23.74
C SER A 11 -25.12 36.22 22.74
N LEU A 12 -25.26 36.52 21.45
CA LEU A 12 -25.53 35.50 20.41
C LEU A 12 -24.24 34.94 19.72
N TRP A 13 -23.08 35.54 19.98
CA TRP A 13 -21.79 35.12 19.38
C TRP A 13 -20.98 34.14 20.23
N LEU A 14 -21.43 33.85 21.47
CA LEU A 14 -20.71 32.98 22.41
C LEU A 14 -21.14 31.50 22.34
N LEU A 15 -22.15 31.14 21.54
CA LEU A 15 -22.63 29.76 21.42
C LEU A 15 -22.17 29.01 20.18
N TRP A 16 -21.38 29.63 19.29
CA TRP A 16 -20.85 28.99 18.08
C TRP A 16 -19.44 28.46 18.22
N GLY A 17 -18.81 28.57 19.39
CA GLY A 17 -17.41 28.20 19.62
C GLY A 17 -17.15 26.77 20.11
N LEU A 18 -18.17 25.92 20.34
CA LEU A 18 -18.01 24.62 21.00
C LEU A 18 -18.27 23.40 20.13
N CYS A 19 -18.54 23.56 18.84
CA CYS A 19 -18.61 22.42 17.92
C CYS A 19 -17.28 22.28 17.17
N GLY A 20 -16.23 21.89 17.90
CA GLY A 20 -15.01 21.42 17.26
C GLY A 20 -15.35 20.25 16.34
N PRO A 21 -14.71 20.14 15.14
CA PRO A 21 -14.93 19.00 14.27
C PRO A 21 -14.61 17.72 15.06
N ALA A 22 -15.57 16.82 15.15
CA ALA A 22 -15.38 15.51 15.79
C ALA A 22 -14.23 14.81 15.07
N ARG A 23 -13.05 14.76 15.71
CA ARG A 23 -11.85 14.14 15.19
C ARG A 23 -12.11 12.64 15.18
N ALA A 24 -12.09 12.04 14.02
CA ALA A 24 -12.13 10.60 13.93
C ALA A 24 -10.75 10.06 14.34
N ASP A 25 -10.72 9.17 15.32
CA ASP A 25 -9.51 8.52 15.80
C ASP A 25 -9.20 7.30 14.91
N GLU A 26 -7.94 6.93 14.87
CA GLU A 26 -7.45 5.78 14.15
C GLU A 26 -7.29 4.60 15.09
N PHE A 27 -7.92 3.49 14.75
CA PHE A 27 -7.86 2.25 15.49
C PHE A 27 -7.22 1.18 14.61
N SER A 28 -6.37 0.33 15.18
CA SER A 28 -5.74 -0.76 14.44
C SER A 28 -5.94 -2.12 15.10
N GLN A 29 -5.91 -3.17 14.29
CA GLN A 29 -5.92 -4.55 14.72
C GLN A 29 -4.93 -5.35 13.87
N VAL A 30 -3.97 -6.00 14.54
CA VAL A 30 -2.93 -6.80 13.89
C VAL A 30 -3.31 -8.28 13.89
N SER A 31 -3.08 -8.93 12.76
CA SER A 31 -3.20 -10.38 12.59
C SER A 31 -1.93 -10.92 11.94
N ARG A 32 -1.43 -12.08 12.40
CA ARG A 32 -0.21 -12.71 11.89
C ARG A 32 -0.54 -14.07 11.27
N TYR A 33 0.07 -14.34 10.13
CA TYR A 33 -0.07 -15.58 9.38
C TYR A 33 1.31 -16.10 9.03
N ALA A 34 1.46 -17.43 9.04
CA ALA A 34 2.66 -18.10 8.56
C ALA A 34 2.27 -19.30 7.71
N VAL A 35 2.90 -19.42 6.54
CA VAL A 35 2.64 -20.51 5.58
C VAL A 35 3.97 -20.97 4.98
N ARG A 36 4.14 -22.29 4.84
CA ARG A 36 5.31 -22.82 4.13
C ARG A 36 5.29 -22.35 2.67
N MET A 37 6.44 -21.85 2.21
CA MET A 37 6.63 -21.43 0.84
C MET A 37 8.02 -21.87 0.39
N PHE A 38 8.10 -22.54 -0.75
CA PHE A 38 9.36 -23.02 -1.30
C PHE A 38 10.02 -21.97 -2.19
N SER A 39 11.29 -22.16 -2.41
CA SER A 39 12.08 -21.49 -3.45
C SER A 39 11.32 -21.44 -4.78
N TYR A 40 11.41 -20.30 -5.47
CA TYR A 40 10.71 -20.03 -6.73
C TYR A 40 9.17 -20.15 -6.65
N GLY A 41 8.61 -20.22 -5.46
CA GLY A 41 7.16 -20.14 -5.26
C GLY A 41 6.62 -18.77 -5.70
N LEU A 42 5.31 -18.69 -5.96
CA LEU A 42 4.65 -17.45 -6.37
C LEU A 42 3.74 -16.95 -5.26
N LEU A 43 4.03 -15.75 -4.75
CA LEU A 43 3.09 -14.98 -3.93
C LEU A 43 2.29 -14.03 -4.83
N THR A 44 0.98 -14.16 -4.77
CA THR A 44 0.05 -13.24 -5.43
C THR A 44 -0.66 -12.39 -4.38
N ILE A 45 -0.55 -11.06 -4.48
CA ILE A 45 -1.17 -10.11 -3.57
C ILE A 45 -2.20 -9.28 -4.33
N ASP A 46 -3.43 -9.22 -3.81
CA ASP A 46 -4.48 -8.34 -4.30
C ASP A 46 -5.00 -7.48 -3.14
N SER A 47 -4.46 -6.27 -3.02
CA SER A 47 -4.83 -5.29 -2.01
C SER A 47 -5.53 -4.10 -2.64
N ARG A 48 -6.45 -3.52 -1.89
CA ARG A 48 -7.20 -2.36 -2.35
C ARG A 48 -6.73 -1.06 -1.73
N MET A 49 -6.39 -1.08 -0.45
CA MET A 49 -6.04 0.11 0.32
C MET A 49 -5.08 -0.25 1.46
N GLY A 50 -3.98 0.48 1.56
CA GLY A 50 -2.95 0.33 2.59
C GLY A 50 -1.59 -0.02 2.04
N ASP A 51 -0.59 0.18 2.85
CA ASP A 51 0.82 0.09 2.51
C ASP A 51 1.33 -1.36 2.58
N ILE A 52 2.30 -1.69 1.73
CA ILE A 52 2.82 -3.05 1.60
C ILE A 52 4.34 -3.02 1.66
N HIS A 53 4.89 -3.62 2.72
CA HIS A 53 6.32 -3.82 2.88
C HIS A 53 6.65 -5.29 2.67
N ILE A 54 7.59 -5.58 1.77
CA ILE A 54 8.03 -6.94 1.44
C ILE A 54 9.54 -7.04 1.62
N GLU A 55 9.96 -8.03 2.37
CA GLU A 55 11.35 -8.34 2.65
C GLU A 55 11.67 -9.78 2.25
N GLY A 56 12.71 -9.95 1.45
CA GLY A 56 13.30 -11.26 1.14
C GLY A 56 14.11 -11.79 2.31
N TRP A 57 13.98 -13.09 2.63
CA TRP A 57 14.77 -13.75 3.65
C TRP A 57 15.16 -15.18 3.28
N ASP A 58 16.02 -15.81 4.06
CA ASP A 58 16.53 -17.14 3.79
C ASP A 58 15.76 -18.27 4.51
N GLU A 59 14.44 -18.11 4.64
CA GLU A 59 13.60 -19.10 5.31
C GLU A 59 12.55 -19.66 4.33
N PRO A 60 12.28 -20.99 4.33
CA PRO A 60 11.34 -21.61 3.40
C PRO A 60 9.87 -21.41 3.85
N ARG A 61 9.54 -20.22 4.27
CA ARG A 61 8.20 -19.84 4.74
C ARG A 61 7.87 -18.40 4.38
N LEU A 62 6.59 -18.14 4.30
CA LEU A 62 6.00 -16.82 4.17
C LEU A 62 5.44 -16.40 5.52
N GLU A 63 5.85 -15.25 6.03
CA GLU A 63 5.25 -14.61 7.19
C GLU A 63 4.55 -13.33 6.77
N ILE A 64 3.35 -13.13 7.27
CA ILE A 64 2.52 -11.96 6.95
C ILE A 64 2.00 -11.38 8.25
N GLU A 65 2.31 -10.13 8.49
CA GLU A 65 1.64 -9.31 9.47
C GLU A 65 0.68 -8.37 8.74
N ALA A 66 -0.61 -8.50 9.04
CA ALA A 66 -1.67 -7.68 8.47
C ALA A 66 -2.25 -6.78 9.56
N GLU A 67 -2.08 -5.48 9.41
CA GLU A 67 -2.62 -4.45 10.28
C GLU A 67 -3.86 -3.83 9.62
N LYS A 68 -5.03 -4.13 10.15
CA LYS A 68 -6.29 -3.50 9.75
C LYS A 68 -6.41 -2.14 10.42
N VAL A 69 -6.45 -1.09 9.64
CA VAL A 69 -6.58 0.29 10.10
C VAL A 69 -7.96 0.81 9.79
N VAL A 70 -8.62 1.36 10.80
CA VAL A 70 -10.00 1.89 10.71
C VAL A 70 -10.07 3.27 11.35
N ARG A 71 -10.54 4.27 10.62
CA ARG A 71 -10.90 5.58 11.18
C ARG A 71 -12.35 5.59 11.59
N ALA A 72 -12.61 5.76 12.89
CA ALA A 72 -13.94 5.80 13.47
C ALA A 72 -14.05 6.86 14.57
N LYS A 73 -15.28 7.17 15.01
CA LYS A 73 -15.52 8.12 16.10
C LYS A 73 -15.24 7.53 17.48
N SER A 74 -15.25 6.21 17.62
CA SER A 74 -14.95 5.48 18.84
C SER A 74 -14.52 4.04 18.50
N GLU A 75 -13.93 3.35 19.47
CA GLU A 75 -13.54 1.95 19.35
C GLU A 75 -14.75 1.03 19.10
N GLU A 76 -15.90 1.29 19.75
CA GLU A 76 -17.13 0.54 19.52
C GLU A 76 -17.64 0.67 18.09
N ALA A 77 -17.47 1.86 17.48
CA ALA A 77 -17.82 2.10 16.08
C ALA A 77 -16.82 1.43 15.11
N ALA A 78 -15.56 1.19 15.52
CA ALA A 78 -14.55 0.50 14.74
C ALA A 78 -14.77 -1.03 14.69
N LYS A 79 -15.24 -1.66 15.78
CA LYS A 79 -15.44 -3.11 15.89
C LYS A 79 -16.21 -3.76 14.73
N PRO A 80 -17.38 -3.26 14.31
CA PRO A 80 -18.12 -3.84 13.17
C PRO A 80 -17.39 -3.63 11.83
N LEU A 81 -16.54 -2.61 11.71
CA LEU A 81 -15.77 -2.34 10.49
C LEU A 81 -14.65 -3.35 10.30
N TYR A 82 -13.97 -3.79 11.38
CA TYR A 82 -12.97 -4.87 11.32
C TYR A 82 -13.55 -6.20 10.83
N LYS A 83 -14.79 -6.53 11.24
CA LYS A 83 -15.45 -7.76 10.79
C LYS A 83 -15.73 -7.79 9.29
N ASN A 84 -15.94 -6.62 8.70
CA ASN A 84 -16.20 -6.47 7.27
C ASN A 84 -14.92 -6.39 6.41
N LEU A 85 -13.76 -6.30 7.06
CA LEU A 85 -12.45 -6.26 6.41
C LEU A 85 -11.77 -7.61 6.61
N THR A 86 -11.83 -8.46 5.59
CA THR A 86 -11.35 -9.84 5.70
C THR A 86 -10.07 -10.04 4.90
N VAL A 87 -9.03 -10.52 5.57
CA VAL A 87 -7.79 -10.99 4.94
C VAL A 87 -7.95 -12.47 4.65
N ILE A 88 -7.77 -12.87 3.40
CA ILE A 88 -7.82 -14.24 2.92
C ILE A 88 -6.43 -14.65 2.49
N LEU A 89 -5.94 -15.74 3.05
CA LEU A 89 -4.69 -16.40 2.68
C LEU A 89 -4.98 -17.80 2.21
N GLU A 90 -4.72 -18.07 0.93
CA GLU A 90 -5.00 -19.37 0.30
C GLU A 90 -3.74 -19.97 -0.32
N GLY A 91 -3.65 -21.29 -0.30
CA GLY A 91 -2.53 -22.01 -0.90
C GLY A 91 -1.37 -22.24 0.05
N LYS A 92 -0.35 -22.90 -0.45
CA LYS A 92 0.91 -23.24 0.24
C LYS A 92 1.97 -23.67 -0.77
N ASP A 93 3.19 -23.82 -0.28
CA ASP A 93 4.33 -24.37 -1.01
C ASP A 93 4.70 -23.55 -2.26
N LYS A 94 4.15 -23.88 -3.42
CA LYS A 94 4.50 -23.24 -4.70
C LYS A 94 3.64 -22.05 -5.08
N ARG A 95 2.46 -21.92 -4.50
CA ARG A 95 1.57 -20.78 -4.81
C ARG A 95 0.77 -20.39 -3.58
N VAL A 96 0.91 -19.13 -3.21
CA VAL A 96 0.15 -18.51 -2.13
C VAL A 96 -0.55 -17.27 -2.67
N VAL A 97 -1.81 -17.10 -2.30
CA VAL A 97 -2.64 -15.96 -2.69
C VAL A 97 -3.10 -15.23 -1.44
N LEU A 98 -2.76 -13.96 -1.35
CA LEU A 98 -3.20 -13.04 -0.30
C LEU A 98 -4.19 -12.05 -0.90
N ARG A 99 -5.39 -12.00 -0.38
CA ARG A 99 -6.44 -11.08 -0.82
C ARG A 99 -7.06 -10.35 0.36
N THR A 100 -7.42 -9.08 0.13
CA THR A 100 -8.19 -8.30 1.09
C THR A 100 -9.60 -8.08 0.55
N LEU A 101 -10.60 -8.57 1.27
CA LEU A 101 -12.00 -8.29 0.97
C LEU A 101 -12.46 -7.07 1.77
N TYR A 102 -12.96 -6.09 1.05
CA TYR A 102 -13.55 -4.88 1.60
C TYR A 102 -15.07 -4.95 1.54
N PRO A 103 -15.77 -4.30 2.48
CA PRO A 103 -17.23 -4.22 2.40
C PRO A 103 -17.65 -3.53 1.09
N PRO A 104 -18.80 -3.92 0.52
CA PRO A 104 -19.31 -3.30 -0.69
C PRO A 104 -19.56 -1.81 -0.45
N ARG A 105 -19.07 -0.96 -1.36
CA ARG A 105 -19.35 0.48 -1.32
C ARG A 105 -20.86 0.69 -1.41
N ARG A 106 -21.47 1.28 -0.39
CA ARG A 106 -22.83 1.81 -0.48
C ARG A 106 -22.79 3.06 -1.37
N MET A 107 -23.25 2.95 -2.59
CA MET A 107 -23.19 3.99 -3.64
C MET A 107 -23.92 5.32 -3.34
N TRP A 108 -24.58 5.49 -2.17
CA TRP A 108 -25.40 6.66 -1.91
C TRP A 108 -25.25 7.25 -0.50
N ARG A 109 -24.08 7.81 -0.20
CA ARG A 109 -23.93 8.72 0.96
C ARG A 109 -22.87 9.79 0.69
N PRO A 110 -23.17 10.83 -0.13
CA PRO A 110 -22.16 11.82 -0.53
C PRO A 110 -21.65 12.74 0.59
N PHE A 111 -22.28 12.72 1.78
CA PHE A 111 -21.98 13.65 2.88
C PHE A 111 -21.55 12.99 4.21
N ARG A 112 -21.40 11.68 4.27
CA ARG A 112 -20.76 11.05 5.44
C ARG A 112 -19.32 10.72 5.06
N GLY A 113 -18.38 11.33 5.81
CA GLY A 113 -16.98 10.97 5.73
C GLY A 113 -16.86 9.44 5.75
N GLU A 114 -16.35 8.86 4.64
CA GLU A 114 -16.17 7.41 4.55
C GLU A 114 -15.17 7.02 5.64
N ALA A 115 -15.52 6.02 6.45
CA ALA A 115 -14.55 5.37 7.32
C ALA A 115 -13.42 4.88 6.40
N ARG A 116 -12.23 5.42 6.56
CA ARG A 116 -11.07 4.92 5.84
C ARG A 116 -10.77 3.54 6.41
N LEU A 117 -10.84 2.54 5.54
CA LEU A 117 -10.50 1.16 5.84
C LEU A 117 -9.26 0.82 5.03
N ALA A 118 -8.16 0.53 5.69
CA ALA A 118 -6.92 0.10 5.06
C ALA A 118 -6.41 -1.18 5.70
N VAL A 119 -5.60 -1.95 4.97
CA VAL A 119 -4.83 -3.05 5.53
C VAL A 119 -3.39 -2.87 5.10
N ASN A 120 -2.54 -2.57 6.09
CA ASN A 120 -1.10 -2.51 5.89
C ASN A 120 -0.52 -3.91 6.04
N TYR A 121 0.40 -4.26 5.16
CA TYR A 121 1.06 -5.55 5.17
C TYR A 121 2.56 -5.41 5.40
N ARG A 122 3.09 -6.21 6.33
CA ARG A 122 4.53 -6.52 6.42
C ARG A 122 4.70 -7.98 6.12
N ILE A 123 5.46 -8.27 5.08
CA ILE A 123 5.59 -9.61 4.50
C ILE A 123 7.06 -10.00 4.45
N LYS A 124 7.38 -11.17 5.00
CA LYS A 124 8.69 -11.82 4.81
C LYS A 124 8.49 -13.06 3.97
N MET A 125 9.24 -13.20 2.88
CA MET A 125 9.12 -14.31 1.95
C MET A 125 10.50 -14.79 1.48
N PRO A 126 10.65 -16.03 1.00
CA PRO A 126 11.94 -16.50 0.46
C PRO A 126 12.46 -15.52 -0.59
N PHE A 127 13.75 -15.15 -0.50
CA PHE A 127 14.34 -14.12 -1.37
C PHE A 127 14.28 -14.47 -2.86
N ASP A 128 14.28 -15.76 -3.21
CA ASP A 128 14.18 -16.27 -4.58
C ASP A 128 12.74 -16.52 -5.07
N ALA A 129 11.74 -16.26 -4.23
CA ALA A 129 10.34 -16.43 -4.59
C ALA A 129 9.86 -15.33 -5.54
N ASN A 130 8.87 -15.67 -6.36
CA ASN A 130 8.27 -14.76 -7.33
C ASN A 130 7.11 -13.96 -6.70
N LEU A 131 6.94 -12.73 -7.16
CA LEU A 131 5.91 -11.82 -6.67
C LEU A 131 5.00 -11.33 -7.80
N ALA A 132 3.69 -11.44 -7.60
CA ALA A 132 2.68 -10.77 -8.41
C ALA A 132 1.80 -9.91 -7.51
N LEU A 133 1.97 -8.59 -7.56
CA LEU A 133 1.30 -7.66 -6.68
C LEU A 133 0.38 -6.71 -7.47
N ARG A 134 -0.84 -6.56 -6.97
CA ARG A 134 -1.77 -5.52 -7.38
C ARG A 134 -2.21 -4.73 -6.16
N CYS A 135 -2.01 -3.41 -6.18
CA CYS A 135 -2.51 -2.48 -5.18
C CYS A 135 -3.32 -1.37 -5.85
N VAL A 136 -4.44 -0.97 -5.25
CA VAL A 136 -5.22 0.14 -5.81
C VAL A 136 -4.78 1.47 -5.22
N ASP A 137 -4.53 1.54 -3.90
CA ASP A 137 -4.19 2.78 -3.20
C ASP A 137 -3.29 2.46 -2.00
N GLY A 138 -2.03 2.83 -2.06
CA GLY A 138 -1.01 2.60 -1.03
C GLY A 138 0.37 2.48 -1.63
N ASP A 139 1.38 2.68 -0.79
CA ASP A 139 2.78 2.62 -1.15
C ASP A 139 3.33 1.20 -0.99
N VAL A 140 4.31 0.85 -1.81
CA VAL A 140 4.90 -0.49 -1.85
C VAL A 140 6.41 -0.40 -1.74
N TRP A 141 6.98 -1.09 -0.74
CA TRP A 141 8.42 -1.21 -0.55
C TRP A 141 8.84 -2.67 -0.67
N ILE A 142 9.85 -2.93 -1.47
CA ILE A 142 10.35 -4.28 -1.73
C ILE A 142 11.86 -4.29 -1.56
N ARG A 143 12.35 -5.15 -0.68
CA ARG A 143 13.77 -5.28 -0.38
C ARG A 143 14.21 -6.74 -0.41
N GLY A 144 15.42 -6.98 -0.90
CA GLY A 144 16.07 -8.29 -0.84
C GLY A 144 15.39 -9.40 -1.64
N LEU A 145 14.57 -9.09 -2.66
CA LEU A 145 13.96 -10.09 -3.54
C LEU A 145 14.77 -10.26 -4.83
N GLU A 146 15.08 -11.50 -5.16
CA GLU A 146 15.80 -11.91 -6.39
C GLU A 146 14.90 -12.63 -7.39
N GLY A 147 13.72 -13.07 -6.99
CA GLY A 147 12.72 -13.69 -7.87
C GLY A 147 12.10 -12.72 -8.86
N LYS A 148 11.29 -13.24 -9.78
CA LYS A 148 10.56 -12.42 -10.76
C LYS A 148 9.48 -11.60 -10.08
N GLN A 149 9.37 -10.32 -10.45
CA GLN A 149 8.46 -9.37 -9.83
C GLN A 149 7.55 -8.73 -10.87
N ARG A 150 6.24 -8.76 -10.63
CA ARG A 150 5.23 -8.05 -11.41
C ARG A 150 4.36 -7.21 -10.48
N ILE A 151 4.50 -5.90 -10.55
CA ILE A 151 3.91 -4.95 -9.61
C ILE A 151 3.02 -3.97 -10.37
N LEU A 152 1.77 -3.85 -9.96
CA LEU A 152 0.78 -2.96 -10.55
C LEU A 152 0.13 -2.15 -9.44
N VAL A 153 0.37 -0.84 -9.43
CA VAL A 153 -0.21 0.10 -8.45
C VAL A 153 -1.01 1.17 -9.20
N ASN A 154 -2.22 1.49 -8.71
CA ASN A 154 -2.98 2.57 -9.33
C ASN A 154 -2.62 3.93 -8.72
N TYR A 155 -2.58 4.03 -7.38
CA TYR A 155 -2.28 5.26 -6.65
C TYR A 155 -1.28 4.96 -5.55
N GLY A 156 -0.13 5.63 -5.54
CA GLY A 156 0.94 5.44 -4.58
C GLY A 156 2.30 5.24 -5.24
N ASP A 157 3.31 5.14 -4.43
CA ASP A 157 4.69 5.00 -4.84
C ASP A 157 5.17 3.55 -4.72
N VAL A 158 6.11 3.16 -5.56
CA VAL A 158 6.77 1.85 -5.50
C VAL A 158 8.27 2.05 -5.39
N GLU A 159 8.85 1.54 -4.32
CA GLU A 159 10.29 1.53 -4.08
C GLU A 159 10.80 0.10 -4.10
N ILE A 160 11.87 -0.15 -4.86
CA ILE A 160 12.48 -1.47 -5.01
C ILE A 160 13.97 -1.35 -4.81
N ASP A 161 14.48 -2.06 -3.80
CA ASP A 161 15.91 -2.25 -3.59
C ASP A 161 16.35 -3.56 -4.26
N ILE A 162 17.24 -3.46 -5.25
CA ILE A 162 17.77 -4.59 -6.04
C ILE A 162 19.05 -5.09 -5.37
N PRO A 163 19.08 -6.34 -4.85
CA PRO A 163 20.25 -6.87 -4.15
C PRO A 163 21.45 -7.10 -5.07
N SER A 164 21.23 -7.39 -6.34
CA SER A 164 22.32 -7.62 -7.31
C SER A 164 21.91 -7.21 -8.71
N VAL A 165 22.60 -6.22 -9.26
CA VAL A 165 22.39 -5.75 -10.64
C VAL A 165 22.83 -6.80 -11.67
N ASP A 166 23.86 -7.60 -11.36
CA ASP A 166 24.37 -8.65 -12.25
C ASP A 166 23.32 -9.75 -12.48
N ARG A 167 22.48 -10.00 -11.49
CA ARG A 167 21.37 -10.96 -11.59
C ARG A 167 20.13 -10.40 -12.28
N LEU A 168 20.02 -9.08 -12.41
CA LEU A 168 18.91 -8.43 -13.08
C LEU A 168 18.99 -8.67 -14.59
N ARG A 169 18.03 -9.42 -15.16
CA ARG A 169 17.88 -9.61 -16.59
C ARG A 169 17.13 -8.47 -17.25
N SER A 170 15.99 -8.11 -16.71
CA SER A 170 15.18 -7.03 -17.24
C SER A 170 14.50 -6.21 -16.17
N LEU A 171 14.53 -4.89 -16.34
CA LEU A 171 13.73 -3.96 -15.60
C LEU A 171 12.85 -3.17 -16.57
N TYR A 172 11.57 -3.12 -16.28
CA TYR A 172 10.63 -2.21 -16.92
C TYR A 172 9.85 -1.45 -15.83
N ALA A 173 10.14 -0.17 -15.68
CA ALA A 173 9.48 0.73 -14.74
C ALA A 173 8.74 1.83 -15.52
N HIS A 174 7.46 2.02 -15.24
CA HIS A 174 6.61 2.99 -15.93
C HIS A 174 5.60 3.60 -14.97
N ALA A 175 5.51 4.94 -14.97
CA ALA A 175 4.43 5.69 -14.36
C ALA A 175 3.60 6.37 -15.47
N TRP A 176 2.25 6.27 -15.40
CA TRP A 176 1.42 6.96 -16.37
C TRP A 176 1.38 8.47 -16.09
N LEU A 177 1.29 8.85 -14.82
CA LEU A 177 1.43 10.22 -14.34
C LEU A 177 2.26 10.22 -13.07
N GLY A 178 3.45 10.84 -13.09
CA GLY A 178 4.31 10.90 -11.91
C GLY A 178 5.78 10.83 -12.25
N TYR A 179 6.51 9.98 -11.55
CA TYR A 179 7.97 9.97 -11.56
C TYR A 179 8.52 8.55 -11.72
N VAL A 180 9.64 8.42 -12.43
CA VAL A 180 10.43 7.17 -12.45
C VAL A 180 11.89 7.56 -12.25
N GLN A 181 12.49 7.03 -11.19
CA GLN A 181 13.88 7.27 -10.80
C GLN A 181 14.62 5.94 -10.64
N SER A 182 15.87 5.88 -11.12
CA SER A 182 16.72 4.73 -10.93
C SER A 182 18.20 5.15 -10.89
N ASP A 183 18.92 4.62 -9.92
CA ASP A 183 20.37 4.77 -9.82
C ASP A 183 21.16 3.83 -10.74
N LEU A 184 20.49 2.84 -11.34
CA LEU A 184 21.11 1.90 -12.29
C LEU A 184 21.71 2.60 -13.52
N HIS A 185 21.09 3.70 -13.96
CA HIS A 185 21.53 4.51 -15.10
C HIS A 185 21.61 6.01 -14.78
N GLY A 186 21.35 6.42 -13.53
CA GLY A 186 21.32 7.84 -13.16
C GLY A 186 20.22 8.65 -13.87
N GLU A 187 19.14 7.99 -14.29
CA GLU A 187 18.05 8.64 -15.02
C GLU A 187 16.86 8.94 -14.10
N ASP A 188 16.48 10.21 -14.09
CA ASP A 188 15.26 10.67 -13.47
C ASP A 188 14.30 11.19 -14.53
N ARG A 189 13.10 10.67 -14.58
CA ARG A 189 12.09 11.09 -15.55
C ARG A 189 10.77 11.35 -14.86
N GLY A 190 10.19 12.51 -15.10
CA GLY A 190 8.89 12.92 -14.54
C GLY A 190 7.90 13.38 -15.60
N GLY A 191 6.62 13.47 -15.23
CA GLY A 191 5.52 13.97 -16.06
C GLY A 191 4.55 12.91 -16.55
N PHE A 192 4.22 12.94 -17.83
CA PHE A 192 3.31 11.98 -18.46
C PHE A 192 4.08 10.84 -19.13
N GLY A 193 3.80 9.61 -18.72
CA GLY A 193 4.34 8.40 -19.30
C GLY A 193 5.84 8.17 -19.13
N PRO A 194 6.51 8.69 -18.03
CA PRO A 194 7.91 8.38 -17.81
C PRO A 194 8.13 6.89 -17.69
N ARG A 195 9.24 6.43 -18.27
CA ARG A 195 9.61 5.02 -18.24
C ARG A 195 11.12 4.85 -18.26
N ILE A 196 11.58 3.83 -17.56
CA ILE A 196 12.97 3.36 -17.61
C ILE A 196 12.93 1.87 -17.97
N SER A 197 13.88 1.44 -18.79
CA SER A 197 14.08 0.03 -19.14
C SER A 197 15.55 -0.33 -19.11
N PHE A 198 15.85 -1.50 -18.56
CA PHE A 198 17.19 -2.07 -18.50
C PHE A 198 17.15 -3.50 -19.03
N TRP A 199 18.24 -3.93 -19.69
CA TRP A 199 18.37 -5.26 -20.21
C TRP A 199 19.80 -5.78 -20.04
N ASN A 200 19.93 -6.98 -19.45
CA ASN A 200 21.17 -7.71 -19.29
C ASN A 200 20.93 -9.20 -19.67
N PRO A 201 21.48 -9.70 -20.76
CA PRO A 201 21.22 -11.07 -21.24
C PRO A 201 21.69 -12.18 -20.29
N THR A 202 22.64 -11.88 -19.40
CA THR A 202 23.23 -12.86 -18.46
C THR A 202 22.44 -12.98 -17.14
N GLY A 203 21.55 -12.05 -16.86
CA GLY A 203 20.73 -12.07 -15.65
C GLY A 203 19.56 -13.05 -15.74
N GLU A 204 18.92 -13.29 -14.59
CA GLU A 204 17.78 -14.21 -14.45
C GLU A 204 16.52 -13.52 -13.91
N GLN A 205 16.67 -12.41 -13.19
CA GLN A 205 15.60 -11.69 -12.54
C GLN A 205 14.88 -10.74 -13.51
N ASP A 206 13.56 -10.82 -13.55
CA ASP A 206 12.73 -9.91 -14.31
C ASP A 206 11.88 -9.05 -13.38
N ILE A 207 11.96 -7.73 -13.51
CA ILE A 207 11.18 -6.77 -12.74
C ILE A 207 10.30 -5.96 -13.68
N TYR A 208 8.99 -6.03 -13.47
CA TYR A 208 8.00 -5.28 -14.22
C TYR A 208 7.13 -4.47 -13.27
N VAL A 209 7.21 -3.14 -13.37
CA VAL A 209 6.46 -2.22 -12.50
C VAL A 209 5.64 -1.26 -13.35
N LYS A 210 4.37 -1.13 -13.01
CA LYS A 210 3.51 -0.06 -13.52
C LYS A 210 2.78 0.64 -12.41
N VAL A 211 2.92 1.95 -12.37
CA VAL A 211 2.16 2.85 -11.52
C VAL A 211 1.27 3.74 -12.39
N ARG A 212 0.02 3.93 -12.00
CA ARG A 212 -0.87 4.83 -12.74
C ARG A 212 -0.67 6.28 -12.32
N MET A 213 -0.68 6.56 -11.01
CA MET A 213 -0.42 7.90 -10.46
C MET A 213 0.48 7.75 -9.23
N GLY A 214 1.71 8.25 -9.33
CA GLY A 214 2.74 8.14 -8.30
C GLY A 214 4.12 7.90 -8.89
N GLY A 215 5.07 7.53 -8.04
CA GLY A 215 6.47 7.30 -8.40
C GLY A 215 6.85 5.83 -8.48
N VAL A 216 7.92 5.55 -9.23
CA VAL A 216 8.67 4.29 -9.19
C VAL A 216 10.12 4.61 -8.91
N PHE A 217 10.64 4.07 -7.84
CA PHE A 217 12.00 4.27 -7.37
C PHE A 217 12.72 2.93 -7.34
N VAL A 218 13.85 2.82 -8.03
CA VAL A 218 14.61 1.58 -8.12
C VAL A 218 16.05 1.86 -7.76
N TYR A 219 16.49 1.30 -6.64
CA TYR A 219 17.81 1.51 -6.07
C TYR A 219 18.61 0.22 -6.01
N ARG A 220 19.93 0.36 -5.91
CA ARG A 220 20.83 -0.75 -5.53
C ARG A 220 20.85 -0.87 -4.02
N ASP A 221 20.80 -2.06 -3.53
CA ASP A 221 21.09 -2.35 -2.13
C ASP A 221 22.60 -2.13 -1.90
N GLU A 222 22.98 -1.31 -0.89
CA GLU A 222 24.38 -0.97 -0.59
C GLU A 222 25.07 -2.08 0.23
#